data_50f2285f4334e41c24ff1891be204b88
#
_entry.id   50f2285f4334e41c24ff1891be204b88
#
_cell.length_a   1.000
_cell.length_b   1.000
_cell.length_c   1.000
_cell.angle_alpha   90.00
_cell.angle_beta   90.00
_cell.angle_gamma   90.00
#
_symmetry.space_group_name_H-M   'P 1'
#
loop_
_entity.id
_entity.type
_entity.pdbx_description
1 polymer ?
#
loop_
_entity_poly.entity_id
_entity_poly.type
_entity_poly.pdbx_seq_one_letter_code
_entity_poly.pdbx_strand_id
1 'polypeptide(L)'
;MDIGVTISKVRKEYREYLRETHPDWADTTISTHVSDAFYLYQNTIALSFWKCFESDAAMEKAKGEILDYLKQEVMSDRADERTAQYYRDLKRLKEFIDSKGGVKTYIGYEYDCEVIVYKYAKMVYDGTMEMDAAVKAMCQEVPCFGETSHKLTIMLFASMMK
;
A
#
# COMPACT_ATOMS: atom_id res chain seq x y z
N MET A 1 -3.59 -9.62 13.72
CA MET A 1 -2.51 -9.87 12.73
C MET A 1 -1.72 -8.59 12.57
N ASP A 2 -0.42 -8.66 12.63
CA ASP A 2 0.43 -7.49 12.45
C ASP A 2 0.50 -7.13 10.95
N ILE A 3 0.19 -5.90 10.60
CA ILE A 3 0.26 -5.37 9.22
C ILE A 3 1.69 -5.57 8.65
N GLY A 4 2.71 -5.39 9.47
CA GLY A 4 4.11 -5.63 9.08
C GLY A 4 4.40 -7.07 8.67
N VAL A 5 3.72 -8.05 9.26
CA VAL A 5 3.86 -9.47 8.90
C VAL A 5 3.33 -9.75 7.50
N THR A 6 2.19 -9.15 7.14
CA THR A 6 1.61 -9.32 5.80
C THR A 6 2.51 -8.72 4.72
N ILE A 7 3.03 -7.51 4.91
CA ILE A 7 4.00 -6.89 3.99
C ILE A 7 5.25 -7.76 3.85
N SER A 8 5.80 -8.24 4.95
CA SER A 8 6.99 -9.10 4.92
C SER A 8 6.72 -10.39 4.14
N LYS A 9 5.53 -10.98 4.32
CA LYS A 9 5.10 -12.17 3.58
C LYS A 9 5.01 -11.89 2.07
N VAL A 10 4.32 -10.82 1.68
CA VAL A 10 4.18 -10.43 0.26
C VAL A 10 5.54 -10.19 -0.38
N ARG A 11 6.42 -9.43 0.28
CA ARG A 11 7.78 -9.16 -0.22
C ARG A 11 8.59 -10.44 -0.39
N LYS A 12 8.50 -11.37 0.56
CA LYS A 12 9.20 -12.67 0.51
C LYS A 12 8.69 -13.50 -0.66
N GLU A 13 7.38 -13.69 -0.77
CA GLU A 13 6.78 -14.50 -1.83
C GLU A 13 7.00 -13.89 -3.22
N TYR A 14 6.95 -12.56 -3.33
CA TYR A 14 7.25 -11.85 -4.58
C TYR A 14 8.72 -12.02 -4.98
N ARG A 15 9.64 -11.98 -4.02
CA ARG A 15 11.07 -12.24 -4.28
C ARG A 15 11.28 -13.66 -4.82
N GLU A 16 10.61 -14.65 -4.25
CA GLU A 16 10.66 -16.04 -4.73
C GLU A 16 10.10 -16.15 -6.15
N TYR A 17 8.96 -15.52 -6.42
CA TYR A 17 8.37 -15.44 -7.75
C TYR A 17 9.34 -14.84 -8.79
N LEU A 18 10.03 -13.76 -8.46
CA LEU A 18 11.02 -13.17 -9.35
C LEU A 18 12.21 -14.10 -9.62
N ARG A 19 12.68 -14.84 -8.62
CA ARG A 19 13.75 -15.85 -8.81
C ARG A 19 13.31 -16.97 -9.75
N GLU A 20 12.08 -17.43 -9.65
CA GLU A 20 11.53 -18.49 -10.49
C GLU A 20 11.32 -18.02 -11.93
N THR A 21 10.83 -16.79 -12.12
CA THR A 21 10.53 -16.23 -13.44
C THR A 21 11.75 -15.63 -14.15
N HIS A 22 12.80 -15.27 -13.39
CA HIS A 22 14.04 -14.69 -13.88
C HIS A 22 15.26 -15.37 -13.25
N PRO A 23 15.52 -16.65 -13.57
CA PRO A 23 16.58 -17.42 -12.93
C PRO A 23 18.00 -16.91 -13.24
N ASP A 24 18.15 -16.09 -14.26
CA ASP A 24 19.39 -15.42 -14.65
C ASP A 24 19.68 -14.12 -13.91
N TRP A 25 18.73 -13.62 -13.11
CA TRP A 25 18.93 -12.38 -12.34
C TRP A 25 19.75 -12.64 -11.08
N ALA A 26 20.74 -11.77 -10.82
CA ALA A 26 21.45 -11.77 -9.56
C ALA A 26 20.54 -11.36 -8.40
N ASP A 27 20.83 -11.82 -7.18
CA ASP A 27 20.07 -11.48 -5.97
C ASP A 27 20.00 -9.96 -5.72
N THR A 28 21.05 -9.22 -6.06
CA THR A 28 21.05 -7.74 -5.99
C THR A 28 20.06 -7.12 -6.96
N THR A 29 19.95 -7.66 -8.16
CA THR A 29 18.97 -7.23 -9.18
C THR A 29 17.54 -7.48 -8.68
N ILE A 30 17.26 -8.68 -8.19
CA ILE A 30 15.97 -9.03 -7.60
C ILE A 30 15.61 -8.11 -6.44
N SER A 31 16.57 -7.84 -5.53
CA SER A 31 16.36 -6.92 -4.40
C SER A 31 16.00 -5.50 -4.85
N THR A 32 16.62 -5.01 -5.91
CA THR A 32 16.30 -3.70 -6.50
C THR A 32 14.87 -3.69 -7.04
N HIS A 33 14.48 -4.69 -7.84
CA HIS A 33 13.12 -4.77 -8.39
C HIS A 33 12.05 -4.92 -7.31
N VAL A 34 12.33 -5.66 -6.22
CA VAL A 34 11.42 -5.72 -5.07
C VAL A 34 11.28 -4.35 -4.42
N SER A 35 12.38 -3.65 -4.16
CA SER A 35 12.33 -2.31 -3.55
C SER A 35 11.60 -1.30 -4.43
N ASP A 36 11.85 -1.32 -5.73
CA ASP A 36 11.21 -0.42 -6.69
C ASP A 36 9.70 -0.67 -6.78
N ALA A 37 9.27 -1.93 -6.75
CA ALA A 37 7.85 -2.29 -6.74
C ALA A 37 7.10 -1.76 -5.50
N PHE A 38 7.79 -1.64 -4.37
CA PHE A 38 7.23 -1.12 -3.12
C PHE A 38 7.54 0.37 -2.86
N TYR A 39 8.06 1.10 -3.85
CA TYR A 39 8.38 2.53 -3.70
C TYR A 39 7.17 3.34 -3.23
N LEU A 40 6.02 3.14 -3.85
CA LEU A 40 4.79 3.87 -3.51
C LEU A 40 4.30 3.53 -2.10
N TYR A 41 4.46 2.29 -1.65
CA TYR A 41 4.14 1.88 -0.28
C TYR A 41 4.90 2.69 0.77
N GLN A 42 6.15 3.02 0.51
CA GLN A 42 6.98 3.80 1.44
C GLN A 42 6.61 5.29 1.49
N ASN A 43 5.88 5.79 0.50
CA ASN A 43 5.59 7.21 0.30
C ASN A 43 4.09 7.56 0.35
N THR A 44 3.21 6.56 0.53
CA THR A 44 1.76 6.77 0.64
C THR A 44 1.19 6.04 1.85
N ILE A 45 -0.11 6.23 2.09
CA ILE A 45 -0.86 5.35 2.99
C ILE A 45 -0.95 3.96 2.38
N ALA A 46 -0.81 2.93 3.20
CA ALA A 46 -0.87 1.53 2.76
C ALA A 46 -2.14 1.21 1.97
N LEU A 47 -3.29 1.78 2.37
CA LEU A 47 -4.55 1.62 1.63
C LEU A 47 -4.45 2.10 0.18
N SER A 48 -3.84 3.27 -0.06
CA SER A 48 -3.65 3.80 -1.43
C SER A 48 -2.77 2.88 -2.25
N PHE A 49 -1.74 2.30 -1.64
CA PHE A 49 -0.89 1.31 -2.29
C PHE A 49 -1.66 0.05 -2.70
N TRP A 50 -2.43 -0.55 -1.78
CA TRP A 50 -3.20 -1.76 -2.10
C TRP A 50 -4.30 -1.52 -3.13
N LYS A 51 -4.94 -0.34 -3.08
CA LYS A 51 -5.98 0.03 -4.06
C LYS A 51 -5.48 0.09 -5.50
N CYS A 52 -4.21 0.38 -5.75
CA CYS A 52 -3.70 0.46 -7.10
C CYS A 52 -3.81 -0.87 -7.86
N PHE A 53 -3.88 -1.99 -7.15
CA PHE A 53 -4.00 -3.33 -7.74
C PHE A 53 -5.43 -3.74 -8.09
N GLU A 54 -6.44 -2.90 -7.81
CA GLU A 54 -7.85 -3.24 -8.09
C GLU A 54 -8.23 -3.11 -9.57
N SER A 55 -7.56 -2.22 -10.32
CA SER A 55 -7.86 -1.97 -11.73
C SER A 55 -6.70 -1.31 -12.47
N ASP A 56 -6.76 -1.35 -13.79
CA ASP A 56 -5.77 -0.63 -14.62
C ASP A 56 -5.87 0.88 -14.46
N ALA A 57 -7.08 1.42 -14.26
CA ALA A 57 -7.26 2.85 -13.97
C ALA A 57 -6.62 3.25 -12.64
N ALA A 58 -6.72 2.41 -11.60
CA ALA A 58 -6.04 2.63 -10.33
C ALA A 58 -4.51 2.58 -10.47
N MET A 59 -4.00 1.69 -11.32
CA MET A 59 -2.58 1.62 -11.65
C MET A 59 -2.07 2.88 -12.36
N GLU A 60 -2.81 3.42 -13.32
CA GLU A 60 -2.44 4.69 -13.97
C GLU A 60 -2.46 5.87 -13.00
N LYS A 61 -3.41 5.89 -12.07
CA LYS A 61 -3.42 6.89 -10.99
C LYS A 61 -2.17 6.76 -10.11
N ALA A 62 -1.78 5.54 -9.73
CA ALA A 62 -0.56 5.28 -8.96
C ALA A 62 0.70 5.78 -9.68
N LYS A 63 0.77 5.63 -11.00
CA LYS A 63 1.86 6.18 -11.82
C LYS A 63 1.96 7.72 -11.66
N GLY A 64 0.82 8.41 -11.69
CA GLY A 64 0.76 9.85 -11.44
C GLY A 64 1.25 10.22 -10.03
N GLU A 65 0.87 9.46 -9.02
CA GLU A 65 1.34 9.67 -7.64
C GLU A 65 2.86 9.48 -7.51
N ILE A 66 3.44 8.47 -8.14
CA ILE A 66 4.89 8.27 -8.19
C ILE A 66 5.59 9.48 -8.80
N LEU A 67 5.08 9.97 -9.92
CA LEU A 67 5.63 11.15 -10.60
C LEU A 67 5.58 12.39 -9.70
N ASP A 68 4.46 12.61 -9.03
CA ASP A 68 4.28 13.76 -8.14
C ASP A 68 5.24 13.71 -6.95
N TYR A 69 5.44 12.54 -6.33
CA TYR A 69 6.44 12.35 -5.28
C TYR A 69 7.86 12.66 -5.77
N LEU A 70 8.24 12.11 -6.91
CA LEU A 70 9.59 12.32 -7.45
C LEU A 70 9.86 13.77 -7.84
N LYS A 71 8.84 14.52 -8.29
CA LYS A 71 8.96 15.94 -8.58
C LYS A 71 9.07 16.81 -7.33
N GLN A 72 8.46 16.40 -6.22
CA GLN A 72 8.54 17.12 -4.94
C GLN A 72 9.85 16.83 -4.20
N GLU A 73 10.42 15.65 -4.43
CA GLU A 73 11.68 15.22 -3.79
C GLU A 73 12.92 15.65 -4.58
N VAL A 74 14.03 15.00 -4.34
CA VAL A 74 15.37 15.44 -4.80
C VAL A 74 15.64 15.14 -6.29
N MET A 75 14.77 14.42 -6.98
CA MET A 75 15.01 13.90 -8.34
C MET A 75 14.12 14.52 -9.42
N SER A 76 13.84 15.81 -9.34
CA SER A 76 12.91 16.47 -10.26
C SER A 76 13.34 16.41 -11.74
N ASP A 77 14.64 16.43 -12.01
CA ASP A 77 15.23 16.35 -13.36
C ASP A 77 15.17 14.94 -13.98
N ARG A 78 15.03 13.89 -13.15
CA ARG A 78 14.93 12.49 -13.58
C ARG A 78 13.58 11.85 -13.22
N ALA A 79 12.59 12.65 -12.88
CA ALA A 79 11.31 12.17 -12.38
C ALA A 79 10.59 11.26 -13.40
N ASP A 80 10.59 11.61 -14.67
CA ASP A 80 9.92 10.83 -15.72
C ASP A 80 10.59 9.46 -15.93
N GLU A 81 11.93 9.43 -15.99
CA GLU A 81 12.71 8.19 -16.13
C GLU A 81 12.47 7.26 -14.93
N ARG A 82 12.55 7.80 -13.73
CA ARG A 82 12.34 7.04 -12.49
C ARG A 82 10.90 6.56 -12.33
N THR A 83 9.93 7.38 -12.71
CA THR A 83 8.53 6.98 -12.73
C THR A 83 8.32 5.76 -13.64
N ALA A 84 8.88 5.77 -14.83
CA ALA A 84 8.79 4.63 -15.75
C ALA A 84 9.38 3.35 -15.15
N GLN A 85 10.51 3.46 -14.45
CA GLN A 85 11.15 2.34 -13.76
C GLN A 85 10.28 1.77 -12.63
N TYR A 86 9.85 2.61 -11.70
CA TYR A 86 9.02 2.18 -10.56
C TYR A 86 7.67 1.64 -11.01
N TYR A 87 7.05 2.27 -11.99
CA TYR A 87 5.77 1.83 -12.53
C TYR A 87 5.88 0.45 -13.22
N ARG A 88 6.96 0.18 -13.94
CA ARG A 88 7.21 -1.13 -14.54
C ARG A 88 7.27 -2.22 -13.47
N ASP A 89 7.97 -1.97 -12.38
CA ASP A 89 8.09 -2.93 -11.28
C ASP A 89 6.79 -3.06 -10.48
N LEU A 90 6.04 -1.98 -10.33
CA LEU A 90 4.69 -2.04 -9.75
C LEU A 90 3.72 -2.89 -10.60
N LYS A 91 3.80 -2.81 -11.92
CA LYS A 91 3.01 -3.67 -12.81
C LYS A 91 3.36 -5.16 -12.67
N ARG A 92 4.64 -5.48 -12.52
CA ARG A 92 5.06 -6.87 -12.25
C ARG A 92 4.53 -7.38 -10.91
N LEU A 93 4.54 -6.52 -9.90
CA LEU A 93 3.94 -6.86 -8.60
C LEU A 93 2.42 -7.08 -8.74
N LYS A 94 1.74 -6.27 -9.56
CA LYS A 94 0.31 -6.50 -9.87
C LYS A 94 0.07 -7.87 -10.51
N GLU A 95 0.86 -8.25 -11.50
CA GLU A 95 0.77 -9.56 -12.16
C GLU A 95 0.93 -10.71 -11.14
N PHE A 96 1.90 -10.57 -10.23
CA PHE A 96 2.08 -11.52 -9.14
C PHE A 96 0.85 -11.59 -8.21
N ILE A 97 0.33 -10.44 -7.74
CA ILE A 97 -0.86 -10.38 -6.88
C ILE A 97 -2.08 -10.97 -7.59
N ASP A 98 -2.27 -10.66 -8.86
CA ASP A 98 -3.37 -11.20 -9.67
C ASP A 98 -3.26 -12.73 -9.81
N SER A 99 -2.04 -13.27 -9.93
CA SER A 99 -1.80 -14.72 -9.95
C SER A 99 -2.18 -15.42 -8.64
N LYS A 100 -2.29 -14.68 -7.54
CA LYS A 100 -2.74 -15.16 -6.22
C LYS A 100 -4.23 -14.95 -5.97
N GLY A 101 -4.98 -14.52 -6.97
CA GLY A 101 -6.42 -14.27 -6.90
C GLY A 101 -6.81 -12.80 -6.73
N GLY A 102 -5.85 -11.89 -6.85
CA GLY A 102 -6.07 -10.45 -6.71
C GLY A 102 -5.91 -9.94 -5.29
N VAL A 103 -5.90 -8.61 -5.13
CA VAL A 103 -5.60 -7.95 -3.86
C VAL A 103 -6.56 -8.34 -2.73
N LYS A 104 -7.85 -8.42 -3.01
CA LYS A 104 -8.87 -8.77 -1.99
C LYS A 104 -8.73 -10.21 -1.50
N THR A 105 -8.30 -11.11 -2.36
CA THR A 105 -8.09 -12.52 -2.00
C THR A 105 -6.76 -12.74 -1.30
N TYR A 106 -5.68 -12.18 -1.86
CA TYR A 106 -4.32 -12.43 -1.41
C TYR A 106 -3.92 -11.64 -0.16
N ILE A 107 -4.28 -10.35 -0.11
CA ILE A 107 -4.02 -9.47 1.03
C ILE A 107 -5.12 -9.62 2.09
N GLY A 108 -6.36 -9.88 1.67
CA GLY A 108 -7.44 -10.30 2.53
C GLY A 108 -7.70 -9.38 3.72
N TYR A 109 -7.46 -9.92 4.92
CA TYR A 109 -7.77 -9.26 6.18
C TYR A 109 -7.09 -7.89 6.35
N GLU A 110 -5.84 -7.73 5.94
CA GLU A 110 -5.14 -6.44 6.02
C GLU A 110 -5.85 -5.38 5.17
N TYR A 111 -6.24 -5.75 3.96
CA TYR A 111 -6.97 -4.85 3.08
C TYR A 111 -8.30 -4.42 3.71
N ASP A 112 -9.06 -5.36 4.25
CA ASP A 112 -10.34 -5.07 4.89
C ASP A 112 -10.17 -4.17 6.12
N CYS A 113 -9.17 -4.41 6.94
CA CYS A 113 -8.85 -3.54 8.08
C CYS A 113 -8.49 -2.12 7.64
N GLU A 114 -7.69 -1.97 6.60
CA GLU A 114 -7.33 -0.65 6.08
C GLU A 114 -8.53 0.11 5.51
N VAL A 115 -9.44 -0.58 4.83
CA VAL A 115 -10.70 0.01 4.34
C VAL A 115 -11.56 0.52 5.50
N ILE A 116 -11.67 -0.26 6.57
CA ILE A 116 -12.42 0.12 7.77
C ILE A 116 -11.77 1.32 8.46
N VAL A 117 -10.45 1.32 8.64
CA VAL A 117 -9.70 2.45 9.22
C VAL A 117 -9.94 3.73 8.40
N TYR A 118 -9.82 3.63 7.08
CA TYR A 118 -10.02 4.76 6.18
C TYR A 118 -11.44 5.33 6.30
N LYS A 119 -12.45 4.47 6.37
CA LYS A 119 -13.84 4.86 6.56
C LYS A 119 -14.03 5.74 7.81
N TYR A 120 -13.54 5.28 8.97
CA TYR A 120 -13.67 6.04 10.22
C TYR A 120 -12.77 7.27 10.26
N ALA A 121 -11.56 7.20 9.75
CA ALA A 121 -10.68 8.35 9.65
C ALA A 121 -11.29 9.46 8.78
N LYS A 122 -11.94 9.10 7.68
CA LYS A 122 -12.65 10.04 6.82
C LYS A 122 -13.84 10.69 7.55
N MET A 123 -14.63 9.93 8.28
CA MET A 123 -15.77 10.46 9.06
C MET A 123 -15.30 11.44 10.15
N VAL A 124 -14.19 11.16 10.81
CA VAL A 124 -13.59 12.08 11.79
C VAL A 124 -13.03 13.32 11.11
N TYR A 125 -12.33 13.17 9.99
CA TYR A 125 -11.79 14.27 9.21
C TYR A 125 -12.88 15.21 8.69
N ASP A 126 -13.98 14.65 8.16
CA ASP A 126 -15.13 15.40 7.66
C ASP A 126 -16.02 16.00 8.78
N GLY A 127 -15.75 15.67 10.03
CA GLY A 127 -16.54 16.12 11.18
C GLY A 127 -17.90 15.45 11.34
N THR A 128 -18.15 14.34 10.62
CA THR A 128 -19.42 13.59 10.70
C THR A 128 -19.47 12.61 11.86
N MET A 129 -18.35 12.33 12.50
CA MET A 129 -18.25 11.47 13.67
C MET A 129 -17.16 11.98 14.62
N GLU A 130 -17.44 11.95 15.92
CA GLU A 130 -16.45 12.26 16.95
C GLU A 130 -15.41 11.13 17.07
N MET A 131 -14.17 11.49 17.45
CA MET A 131 -13.06 10.54 17.55
C MET A 131 -13.37 9.35 18.45
N ASP A 132 -13.92 9.60 19.66
CA ASP A 132 -14.21 8.53 20.62
C ASP A 132 -15.29 7.58 20.12
N ALA A 133 -16.30 8.09 19.41
CA ALA A 133 -17.33 7.26 18.77
C ALA A 133 -16.74 6.41 17.63
N ALA A 134 -15.85 6.97 16.82
CA ALA A 134 -15.15 6.26 15.76
C ALA A 134 -14.27 5.12 16.31
N VAL A 135 -13.52 5.39 17.37
CA VAL A 135 -12.69 4.38 18.06
C VAL A 135 -13.54 3.23 18.59
N LYS A 136 -14.67 3.51 19.25
CA LYS A 136 -15.58 2.47 19.76
C LYS A 136 -16.17 1.61 18.64
N ALA A 137 -16.62 2.24 17.56
CA ALA A 137 -17.16 1.53 16.40
C ALA A 137 -16.08 0.65 15.73
N MET A 138 -14.86 1.16 15.61
CA MET A 138 -13.74 0.44 15.04
C MET A 138 -13.31 -0.76 15.90
N CYS A 139 -13.37 -0.65 17.23
CA CYS A 139 -13.11 -1.77 18.15
C CYS A 139 -14.12 -2.91 17.96
N GLN A 140 -15.34 -2.62 17.53
CA GLN A 140 -16.36 -3.64 17.25
C GLN A 140 -16.11 -4.33 15.89
N GLU A 141 -15.71 -3.57 14.86
CA GLU A 141 -15.47 -4.10 13.53
C GLU A 141 -14.09 -4.78 13.42
N VAL A 142 -13.08 -4.29 14.14
CA VAL A 142 -11.70 -4.81 14.15
C VAL A 142 -11.26 -5.07 15.60
N PRO A 143 -11.74 -6.14 16.23
CA PRO A 143 -11.54 -6.39 17.67
C PRO A 143 -10.12 -6.82 18.06
N CYS A 144 -9.24 -7.08 17.10
CA CYS A 144 -7.88 -7.56 17.34
C CYS A 144 -6.91 -6.47 17.84
N PHE A 145 -7.31 -5.20 17.85
CA PHE A 145 -6.53 -4.08 18.35
C PHE A 145 -7.28 -3.32 19.44
N GLY A 146 -6.53 -2.76 20.40
CA GLY A 146 -7.10 -1.95 21.47
C GLY A 146 -7.46 -0.52 21.05
N GLU A 147 -8.21 0.19 21.92
CA GLU A 147 -8.67 1.57 21.66
C GLU A 147 -7.52 2.53 21.34
N THR A 148 -6.39 2.43 22.05
CA THR A 148 -5.22 3.30 21.83
C THR A 148 -4.65 3.10 20.42
N SER A 149 -4.52 1.87 19.94
CA SER A 149 -4.04 1.56 18.59
C SER A 149 -4.98 2.10 17.54
N HIS A 150 -6.29 1.91 17.69
CA HIS A 150 -7.29 2.44 16.77
C HIS A 150 -7.29 3.96 16.72
N LYS A 151 -7.20 4.62 17.89
CA LYS A 151 -7.12 6.09 17.98
C LYS A 151 -5.90 6.64 17.23
N LEU A 152 -4.72 6.07 17.46
CA LEU A 152 -3.49 6.47 16.77
C LEU A 152 -3.59 6.26 15.26
N THR A 153 -4.16 5.14 14.83
CA THR A 153 -4.32 4.82 13.42
C THR A 153 -5.30 5.78 12.73
N ILE A 154 -6.44 6.08 13.35
CA ILE A 154 -7.41 7.06 12.84
C ILE A 154 -6.77 8.45 12.74
N MET A 155 -6.03 8.89 13.76
CA MET A 155 -5.32 10.18 13.74
C MET A 155 -4.32 10.25 12.60
N LEU A 156 -3.53 9.19 12.38
CA LEU A 156 -2.55 9.12 11.31
C LEU A 156 -3.23 9.24 9.94
N PHE A 157 -4.23 8.42 9.67
CA PHE A 157 -4.96 8.43 8.40
C PHE A 157 -5.67 9.77 8.15
N ALA A 158 -6.33 10.34 9.16
CA ALA A 158 -6.97 11.64 9.06
C ALA A 158 -5.96 12.76 8.75
N SER A 159 -4.76 12.71 9.34
CA SER A 159 -3.71 13.71 9.07
C SER A 159 -3.18 13.66 7.63
N MET A 160 -3.29 12.52 6.97
CA MET A 160 -2.84 12.31 5.58
C MET A 160 -3.91 12.66 4.53
N MET A 161 -5.14 12.97 4.95
CA MET A 161 -6.26 13.36 4.07
C MET A 161 -6.27 14.84 3.69
N LYS A 162 -5.27 15.60 4.07
CA LYS A 162 -5.16 17.05 3.80
C LYS A 162 -4.99 17.37 2.32
#